data_a08d1e6dca93a956fac2bf630befc311
#
_entry.id   a08d1e6dca93a956fac2bf630befc311
#
_cell.length_a   1.000
_cell.length_b   1.000
_cell.length_c   1.000
_cell.angle_alpha   90.00
_cell.angle_beta   90.00
_cell.angle_gamma   90.00
#
_symmetry.space_group_name_H-M   'P 1'
#
loop_
_entity.id
_entity.type
_entity.pdbx_description
1 polymer ?
#
loop_
_entity_poly.entity_id
_entity_poly.type
_entity_poly.pdbx_seq_one_letter_code
_entity_poly.pdbx_strand_id
1 'polypeptide(L)'
;MADEKRGAGSYDGAKLERFGILMTTQSASPLTHFDSQGQAHMVDVAAKPATRRIAVVKGRIDMQPATLALIMSGTAKKGDVLGIARIAGIMAAKKTSDLIPLCHPLALTHVAIDFVASNADKTSVSSSKQHQNIGISCTATVETIGPTGVEMEALLAVNIALLTIYDMCKAADRGMVIGNVRVLEKHGGKSGDWHAAEATS
;
A
#
# COMPACT_ATOMS: atom_id res chain seq x y z
N MET A 1 -24.05 -20.87 -47.99
CA MET A 1 -22.91 -19.96 -47.80
C MET A 1 -23.47 -18.69 -47.21
N ALA A 2 -23.44 -18.56 -45.89
CA ALA A 2 -23.92 -17.40 -45.17
C ALA A 2 -22.72 -16.82 -44.39
N ASP A 3 -22.43 -15.59 -44.70
CA ASP A 3 -21.31 -14.79 -44.17
C ASP A 3 -21.77 -14.15 -42.88
N GLU A 4 -21.21 -14.58 -41.75
CA GLU A 4 -21.56 -14.10 -40.42
C GLU A 4 -20.57 -13.04 -39.97
N LYS A 5 -20.86 -11.77 -40.27
CA LYS A 5 -20.15 -10.60 -39.74
C LYS A 5 -20.52 -10.43 -38.28
N ARG A 6 -19.60 -10.73 -37.36
CA ARG A 6 -19.70 -10.35 -35.93
C ARG A 6 -19.40 -8.85 -35.79
N GLY A 7 -20.43 -8.10 -35.43
CA GLY A 7 -20.33 -6.68 -35.14
C GLY A 7 -19.50 -6.39 -33.90
N ALA A 8 -18.60 -5.44 -34.04
CA ALA A 8 -17.91 -4.77 -32.89
C ALA A 8 -18.95 -3.95 -32.13
N GLY A 9 -19.21 -4.32 -30.87
CA GLY A 9 -20.08 -3.54 -29.99
C GLY A 9 -19.41 -2.21 -29.63
N SER A 10 -19.97 -1.13 -30.14
CA SER A 10 -19.63 0.23 -29.67
C SER A 10 -20.15 0.38 -28.23
N TYR A 11 -19.27 0.67 -27.29
CA TYR A 11 -19.65 1.08 -25.95
C TYR A 11 -20.30 2.45 -26.03
N ASP A 12 -21.62 2.48 -25.84
CA ASP A 12 -22.43 3.69 -25.81
C ASP A 12 -22.12 4.50 -24.53
N GLY A 13 -21.54 5.70 -24.69
CA GLY A 13 -21.18 6.62 -23.62
C GLY A 13 -22.36 7.23 -22.84
N ALA A 14 -23.60 6.88 -23.18
CA ALA A 14 -24.81 7.52 -22.63
C ALA A 14 -25.28 6.98 -21.27
N LYS A 15 -24.59 6.00 -20.65
CA LYS A 15 -25.01 5.37 -19.38
C LYS A 15 -24.33 5.90 -18.11
N LEU A 16 -23.39 6.84 -18.23
CA LEU A 16 -22.61 7.36 -17.09
C LEU A 16 -23.19 8.63 -16.43
N GLU A 17 -24.23 9.24 -17.01
CA GLU A 17 -24.81 10.49 -16.48
C GLU A 17 -25.73 10.31 -15.26
N ARG A 18 -25.98 9.09 -14.78
CA ARG A 18 -26.91 8.82 -13.65
C ARG A 18 -26.28 8.87 -12.26
N PHE A 19 -24.98 8.97 -12.16
CA PHE A 19 -24.31 9.20 -10.89
C PHE A 19 -23.70 10.59 -10.93
N GLY A 20 -24.33 11.59 -10.34
CA GLY A 20 -23.90 12.98 -10.30
C GLY A 20 -22.52 13.21 -9.66
N ILE A 21 -21.49 12.60 -10.22
CA ILE A 21 -20.10 12.88 -9.91
C ILE A 21 -19.67 14.03 -10.80
N LEU A 22 -19.66 15.23 -10.22
CA LEU A 22 -19.02 16.39 -10.83
C LEU A 22 -17.53 16.05 -11.00
N MET A 23 -17.15 15.60 -12.18
CA MET A 23 -15.72 15.48 -12.52
C MET A 23 -15.18 16.89 -12.71
N THR A 24 -14.57 17.44 -11.66
CA THR A 24 -13.65 18.56 -11.83
C THR A 24 -12.51 18.06 -12.72
N THR A 25 -12.40 18.63 -13.91
CA THR A 25 -11.31 18.38 -14.86
C THR A 25 -10.01 18.98 -14.29
N GLN A 26 -9.43 18.34 -13.27
CA GLN A 26 -8.00 18.47 -13.08
C GLN A 26 -7.37 17.73 -14.27
N SER A 27 -6.52 18.42 -15.02
CA SER A 27 -5.76 17.83 -16.12
C SER A 27 -4.99 16.62 -15.55
N ALA A 28 -5.54 15.42 -15.75
CA ALA A 28 -4.91 14.19 -15.34
C ALA A 28 -3.56 14.13 -16.08
N SER A 29 -2.46 14.06 -15.34
CA SER A 29 -1.16 13.76 -15.91
C SER A 29 -1.30 12.49 -16.74
N PRO A 30 -0.87 12.45 -18.03
CA PRO A 30 -1.06 11.28 -18.87
C PRO A 30 -0.44 10.04 -18.18
N LEU A 31 -1.13 8.91 -18.24
CA LEU A 31 -0.61 7.63 -17.74
C LEU A 31 0.67 7.30 -18.53
N THR A 32 1.82 7.39 -17.87
CA THR A 32 3.14 7.30 -18.50
C THR A 32 3.59 5.87 -18.81
N HIS A 33 2.83 4.86 -18.38
CA HIS A 33 3.12 3.45 -18.60
C HIS A 33 2.52 2.86 -19.89
N PHE A 34 1.87 3.69 -20.70
CA PHE A 34 1.33 3.30 -21.99
C PHE A 34 1.84 4.24 -23.08
N ASP A 35 2.25 3.67 -24.21
CA ASP A 35 2.67 4.43 -25.38
C ASP A 35 1.45 4.95 -26.19
N SER A 36 1.72 5.65 -27.28
CA SER A 36 0.67 6.19 -28.16
C SER A 36 -0.17 5.12 -28.86
N GLN A 37 0.26 3.86 -28.81
CA GLN A 37 -0.46 2.70 -29.35
C GLN A 37 -1.18 1.90 -28.26
N GLY A 38 -1.13 2.35 -27.01
CA GLY A 38 -1.76 1.69 -25.86
C GLY A 38 -0.97 0.47 -25.36
N GLN A 39 0.30 0.32 -25.72
CA GLN A 39 1.14 -0.78 -25.24
C GLN A 39 1.83 -0.39 -23.94
N ALA A 40 1.85 -1.32 -22.97
CA ALA A 40 2.51 -1.12 -21.70
C ALA A 40 4.03 -1.12 -21.85
N HIS A 41 4.68 -0.16 -21.23
CA HIS A 41 6.14 -0.10 -21.17
C HIS A 41 6.63 0.45 -19.82
N MET A 42 7.82 0.07 -19.42
CA MET A 42 8.50 0.66 -18.26
C MET A 42 9.00 2.06 -18.66
N VAL A 43 8.70 3.06 -17.81
CA VAL A 43 9.08 4.47 -18.09
C VAL A 43 10.59 4.62 -18.14
N ASP A 44 11.11 5.25 -19.20
CA ASP A 44 12.54 5.58 -19.27
C ASP A 44 12.91 6.65 -18.25
N VAL A 45 13.85 6.32 -17.39
CA VAL A 45 14.38 7.21 -16.33
C VAL A 45 15.87 7.53 -16.51
N ALA A 46 16.50 7.12 -17.62
CA ALA A 46 17.95 7.27 -17.84
C ALA A 46 18.40 8.74 -17.80
N ALA A 47 17.57 9.65 -18.31
CA ALA A 47 17.89 11.10 -18.31
C ALA A 47 17.57 11.80 -16.98
N LYS A 48 16.99 11.11 -15.98
CA LYS A 48 16.65 11.72 -14.70
C LYS A 48 17.84 11.68 -13.74
N PRO A 49 18.16 12.79 -13.06
CA PRO A 49 19.24 12.79 -12.07
C PRO A 49 18.89 11.85 -10.90
N ALA A 50 19.91 11.15 -10.42
CA ALA A 50 19.80 10.41 -9.17
C ALA A 50 19.71 11.41 -8.00
N THR A 51 18.62 11.38 -7.25
CA THR A 51 18.39 12.21 -6.07
C THR A 51 17.94 11.35 -4.91
N ARG A 52 18.10 11.86 -3.68
CA ARG A 52 17.54 11.18 -2.50
C ARG A 52 16.03 11.12 -2.62
N ARG A 53 15.47 9.93 -2.41
CA ARG A 53 14.04 9.64 -2.43
C ARG A 53 13.66 8.96 -1.13
N ILE A 54 12.56 9.40 -0.55
CA ILE A 54 12.01 8.80 0.66
C ILE A 54 10.52 8.59 0.41
N ALA A 55 10.00 7.46 0.89
CA ALA A 55 8.57 7.23 0.99
C ALA A 55 8.23 6.67 2.38
N VAL A 56 7.15 7.19 2.96
CA VAL A 56 6.57 6.71 4.20
C VAL A 56 5.17 6.17 3.92
N VAL A 57 4.95 4.91 4.26
CA VAL A 57 3.66 4.23 4.06
C VAL A 57 3.18 3.70 5.40
N LYS A 58 1.88 3.79 5.63
CA LYS A 58 1.22 3.21 6.80
C LYS A 58 0.12 2.27 6.37
N GLY A 59 -0.09 1.22 7.16
CA GLY A 59 -1.22 0.30 7.07
C GLY A 59 -1.57 -0.22 8.46
N ARG A 60 -2.61 -1.06 8.52
CA ARG A 60 -3.11 -1.59 9.79
C ARG A 60 -3.65 -3.00 9.61
N ILE A 61 -3.55 -3.80 10.67
CA ILE A 61 -4.29 -5.05 10.83
C ILE A 61 -5.11 -4.98 12.11
N ASP A 62 -6.42 -5.11 11.96
CA ASP A 62 -7.38 -5.18 13.08
C ASP A 62 -7.56 -6.63 13.50
N MET A 63 -7.71 -6.88 14.80
CA MET A 63 -7.74 -8.22 15.38
C MET A 63 -8.52 -8.26 16.69
N GLN A 64 -8.78 -9.46 17.18
CA GLN A 64 -9.37 -9.64 18.49
C GLN A 64 -8.40 -9.26 19.62
N PRO A 65 -8.90 -8.79 20.80
CA PRO A 65 -8.05 -8.46 21.96
C PRO A 65 -7.13 -9.60 22.38
N ALA A 66 -7.64 -10.83 22.35
CA ALA A 66 -6.85 -12.01 22.71
C ALA A 66 -5.68 -12.25 21.76
N THR A 67 -5.87 -11.97 20.47
CA THR A 67 -4.81 -12.10 19.45
C THR A 67 -3.73 -11.04 19.65
N LEU A 68 -4.12 -9.80 19.92
CA LEU A 68 -3.16 -8.74 20.24
C LEU A 68 -2.35 -9.08 21.51
N ALA A 69 -3.02 -9.55 22.59
CA ALA A 69 -2.36 -9.97 23.82
C ALA A 69 -1.34 -11.11 23.55
N LEU A 70 -1.71 -12.08 22.72
CA LEU A 70 -0.83 -13.19 22.30
C LEU A 70 0.44 -12.68 21.60
N ILE A 71 0.31 -11.71 20.71
CA ILE A 71 1.44 -11.11 19.98
C ILE A 71 2.33 -10.34 20.94
N MET A 72 1.73 -9.48 21.78
CA MET A 72 2.47 -8.60 22.69
C MET A 72 3.16 -9.36 23.83
N SER A 73 2.64 -10.50 24.26
CA SER A 73 3.28 -11.35 25.27
C SER A 73 4.48 -12.14 24.76
N GLY A 74 4.69 -12.19 23.44
CA GLY A 74 5.74 -13.01 22.84
C GLY A 74 5.51 -14.53 22.96
N THR A 75 4.32 -14.97 23.40
CA THR A 75 3.99 -16.39 23.65
C THR A 75 3.34 -17.08 22.44
N ALA A 76 3.31 -16.43 21.29
CA ALA A 76 2.79 -17.03 20.07
C ALA A 76 3.58 -18.31 19.72
N LYS A 77 2.88 -19.39 19.39
CA LYS A 77 3.50 -20.70 19.06
C LYS A 77 4.56 -20.61 17.94
N LYS A 78 4.44 -19.63 17.05
CA LYS A 78 5.37 -19.39 15.93
C LYS A 78 6.50 -18.41 16.28
N GLY A 79 6.67 -18.02 17.54
CA GLY A 79 7.75 -17.14 18.01
C GLY A 79 7.44 -15.63 17.85
N ASP A 80 8.49 -14.83 17.64
CA ASP A 80 8.40 -13.36 17.52
C ASP A 80 7.68 -12.94 16.24
N VAL A 81 6.36 -12.72 16.35
CA VAL A 81 5.50 -12.35 15.21
C VAL A 81 5.94 -11.04 14.56
N LEU A 82 6.25 -10.01 15.37
CA LEU A 82 6.59 -8.69 14.84
C LEU A 82 8.00 -8.66 14.26
N GLY A 83 8.94 -9.37 14.86
CA GLY A 83 10.30 -9.50 14.32
C GLY A 83 10.30 -10.20 12.96
N ILE A 84 9.55 -11.31 12.82
CA ILE A 84 9.44 -12.02 11.53
C ILE A 84 8.72 -11.15 10.49
N ALA A 85 7.63 -10.45 10.87
CA ALA A 85 6.93 -9.55 9.98
C ALA A 85 7.82 -8.39 9.50
N ARG A 86 8.68 -7.85 10.37
CA ARG A 86 9.65 -6.81 10.01
C ARG A 86 10.62 -7.31 8.95
N ILE A 87 11.21 -8.48 9.16
CA ILE A 87 12.14 -9.08 8.20
C ILE A 87 11.43 -9.33 6.86
N ALA A 88 10.22 -9.88 6.88
CA ALA A 88 9.45 -10.15 5.68
C ALA A 88 9.16 -8.87 4.88
N GLY A 89 8.76 -7.78 5.55
CA GLY A 89 8.55 -6.49 4.91
C GLY A 89 9.82 -5.88 4.31
N ILE A 90 10.96 -5.97 5.02
CA ILE A 90 12.25 -5.51 4.49
C ILE A 90 12.64 -6.32 3.23
N MET A 91 12.42 -7.64 3.26
CA MET A 91 12.68 -8.48 2.09
C MET A 91 11.75 -8.14 0.92
N ALA A 92 10.48 -7.85 1.20
CA ALA A 92 9.50 -7.48 0.19
C ALA A 92 9.87 -6.17 -0.53
N ALA A 93 10.30 -5.14 0.21
CA ALA A 93 10.79 -3.90 -0.38
C ALA A 93 11.91 -4.17 -1.41
N LYS A 94 12.84 -5.09 -1.11
CA LYS A 94 13.96 -5.46 -2.01
C LYS A 94 13.53 -6.30 -3.22
N LYS A 95 12.28 -6.75 -3.26
CA LYS A 95 11.71 -7.63 -4.29
C LYS A 95 10.60 -6.96 -5.09
N THR A 96 10.42 -5.65 -4.95
CA THR A 96 9.32 -4.92 -5.59
C THR A 96 9.33 -5.09 -7.11
N SER A 97 10.46 -4.92 -7.76
CA SER A 97 10.57 -5.08 -9.22
C SER A 97 10.32 -6.51 -9.72
N ASP A 98 10.50 -7.51 -8.87
CA ASP A 98 10.18 -8.91 -9.21
C ASP A 98 8.67 -9.19 -9.19
N LEU A 99 7.88 -8.36 -8.48
CA LEU A 99 6.46 -8.57 -8.22
C LEU A 99 5.56 -7.55 -8.95
N ILE A 100 6.03 -6.33 -9.16
CA ILE A 100 5.28 -5.26 -9.82
C ILE A 100 5.87 -5.04 -11.21
N PRO A 101 5.16 -5.41 -12.28
CA PRO A 101 5.72 -5.60 -13.62
C PRO A 101 6.47 -4.40 -14.22
N LEU A 102 6.04 -3.17 -13.91
CA LEU A 102 6.62 -1.96 -14.50
C LEU A 102 7.44 -1.15 -13.52
N CYS A 103 7.78 -1.71 -12.34
CA CYS A 103 8.67 -1.08 -11.38
C CYS A 103 10.15 -1.30 -11.77
N HIS A 104 10.94 -0.24 -11.59
CA HIS A 104 12.38 -0.30 -11.80
C HIS A 104 13.07 -1.07 -10.65
N PRO A 105 14.10 -1.86 -10.91
CA PRO A 105 14.95 -2.40 -9.86
C PRO A 105 15.76 -1.26 -9.21
N LEU A 106 15.60 -1.05 -7.91
CA LEU A 106 16.24 0.03 -7.18
C LEU A 106 17.18 -0.50 -6.09
N ALA A 107 18.35 0.15 -5.97
CA ALA A 107 19.27 -0.08 -4.86
C ALA A 107 18.78 0.72 -3.64
N LEU A 108 18.07 0.06 -2.71
CA LEU A 108 17.58 0.71 -1.50
C LEU A 108 18.74 0.98 -0.53
N THR A 109 18.80 2.20 0.00
CA THR A 109 19.81 2.61 0.97
C THR A 109 19.33 2.44 2.41
N HIS A 110 18.01 2.47 2.64
CA HIS A 110 17.40 2.29 3.96
C HIS A 110 15.99 1.70 3.84
N VAL A 111 15.66 0.80 4.77
CA VAL A 111 14.30 0.28 4.98
C VAL A 111 14.09 0.11 6.48
N ALA A 112 13.17 0.86 7.05
CA ALA A 112 12.72 0.72 8.42
C ALA A 112 11.25 0.33 8.46
N ILE A 113 10.87 -0.55 9.40
CA ILE A 113 9.48 -0.96 9.63
C ILE A 113 9.21 -0.90 11.12
N ASP A 114 8.20 -0.12 11.49
CA ASP A 114 7.77 0.08 12.85
C ASP A 114 6.36 -0.42 13.08
N PHE A 115 6.11 -0.98 14.25
CA PHE A 115 4.81 -1.46 14.67
C PHE A 115 4.33 -0.75 15.92
N VAL A 116 3.07 -0.31 15.92
CA VAL A 116 2.41 0.30 17.08
C VAL A 116 1.13 -0.46 17.35
N ALA A 117 1.06 -1.08 18.53
CA ALA A 117 -0.16 -1.72 19.02
C ALA A 117 -1.14 -0.65 19.53
N SER A 118 -2.42 -0.78 19.19
CA SER A 118 -3.50 0.03 19.76
C SER A 118 -4.51 -0.86 20.45
N ASN A 119 -4.75 -0.56 21.72
CA ASN A 119 -5.84 -1.12 22.51
C ASN A 119 -7.04 -0.17 22.43
N ALA A 120 -8.26 -0.69 22.57
CA ALA A 120 -9.43 0.17 22.71
C ALA A 120 -9.25 1.06 23.96
N ASP A 121 -9.17 2.37 23.76
CA ASP A 121 -9.24 3.31 24.88
C ASP A 121 -10.61 3.19 25.54
N LYS A 122 -10.61 2.88 26.83
CA LYS A 122 -11.82 2.75 27.66
C LYS A 122 -12.51 4.11 27.92
N THR A 123 -12.05 5.21 27.31
CA THR A 123 -12.47 6.57 27.64
C THR A 123 -13.40 7.24 26.65
N SER A 124 -13.71 6.64 25.49
CA SER A 124 -14.70 7.22 24.58
C SER A 124 -16.01 6.44 24.60
N VAL A 125 -16.88 6.77 25.57
CA VAL A 125 -18.29 6.40 25.56
C VAL A 125 -19.00 7.30 24.54
N SER A 126 -19.00 6.95 23.28
CA SER A 126 -19.84 7.53 22.25
C SER A 126 -20.52 6.39 21.49
N SER A 127 -21.83 6.37 21.64
CA SER A 127 -22.79 5.44 21.09
C SER A 127 -22.76 5.45 19.55
N SER A 128 -22.35 4.40 18.95
CA SER A 128 -22.78 3.74 17.70
C SER A 128 -21.63 2.87 17.18
N LYS A 129 -21.82 1.56 17.14
CA LYS A 129 -21.06 0.50 16.41
C LYS A 129 -19.67 0.87 15.84
N GLN A 130 -18.82 1.56 16.58
CA GLN A 130 -17.41 1.67 16.25
C GLN A 130 -16.77 0.35 16.65
N HIS A 131 -16.30 -0.40 15.66
CA HIS A 131 -15.39 -1.53 15.87
C HIS A 131 -14.25 -1.01 16.73
N GLN A 132 -14.08 -1.62 17.91
CA GLN A 132 -12.98 -1.28 18.81
C GLN A 132 -11.70 -1.37 17.97
N ASN A 133 -10.99 -0.27 17.80
CA ASN A 133 -9.76 -0.17 16.99
C ASN A 133 -8.59 -0.92 17.64
N ILE A 134 -8.78 -2.22 17.90
CA ILE A 134 -7.77 -3.10 18.47
C ILE A 134 -6.98 -3.70 17.32
N GLY A 135 -5.68 -3.52 17.33
CA GLY A 135 -4.84 -4.03 16.26
C GLY A 135 -3.44 -3.46 16.26
N ILE A 136 -2.75 -3.62 15.16
CA ILE A 136 -1.37 -3.18 14.98
C ILE A 136 -1.29 -2.29 13.75
N SER A 137 -0.79 -1.08 13.92
CA SER A 137 -0.37 -0.21 12.81
C SER A 137 1.05 -0.57 12.41
N CYS A 138 1.29 -0.64 11.12
CA CYS A 138 2.61 -0.84 10.52
C CYS A 138 2.97 0.40 9.72
N THR A 139 4.16 0.96 9.95
CA THR A 139 4.72 2.07 9.17
C THR A 139 6.03 1.63 8.56
N ALA A 140 6.20 1.81 7.25
CA ALA A 140 7.46 1.58 6.56
C ALA A 140 8.02 2.90 6.03
N THR A 141 9.30 3.13 6.29
CA THR A 141 10.11 4.20 5.68
C THR A 141 11.14 3.56 4.78
N VAL A 142 11.13 3.93 3.49
CA VAL A 142 12.08 3.40 2.50
C VAL A 142 12.82 4.55 1.84
N GLU A 143 14.13 4.38 1.63
CA GLU A 143 14.98 5.38 1.00
C GLU A 143 15.86 4.78 -0.10
N THR A 144 16.15 5.61 -1.09
CA THR A 144 17.14 5.34 -2.13
C THR A 144 17.81 6.64 -2.58
N ILE A 145 18.93 6.51 -3.29
CA ILE A 145 19.47 7.57 -4.17
C ILE A 145 19.29 7.06 -5.60
N GLY A 146 18.30 7.60 -6.30
CA GLY A 146 17.90 7.05 -7.60
C GLY A 146 17.07 8.00 -8.47
N PRO A 147 16.80 7.59 -9.70
CA PRO A 147 16.07 8.40 -10.68
C PRO A 147 14.55 8.39 -10.47
N THR A 148 14.02 7.48 -9.62
CA THR A 148 12.57 7.35 -9.37
C THR A 148 12.27 7.21 -7.88
N GLY A 149 11.00 7.35 -7.49
CA GLY A 149 10.53 7.22 -6.11
C GLY A 149 10.50 5.77 -5.62
N VAL A 150 10.31 5.59 -4.31
CA VAL A 150 10.29 4.30 -3.61
C VAL A 150 8.94 4.03 -2.93
N GLU A 151 7.87 4.64 -3.45
CA GLU A 151 6.52 4.50 -2.92
C GLU A 151 6.04 3.04 -3.02
N MET A 152 6.36 2.35 -4.11
CA MET A 152 5.96 0.96 -4.32
C MET A 152 6.70 0.00 -3.40
N GLU A 153 7.98 0.24 -3.14
CA GLU A 153 8.79 -0.49 -2.19
C GLU A 153 8.23 -0.38 -0.77
N ALA A 154 7.83 0.83 -0.36
CA ALA A 154 7.24 1.08 0.95
C ALA A 154 5.82 0.47 1.06
N LEU A 155 4.99 0.56 0.01
CA LEU A 155 3.67 -0.08 -0.05
C LEU A 155 3.79 -1.60 0.07
N LEU A 156 4.70 -2.21 -0.69
CA LEU A 156 4.89 -3.66 -0.65
C LEU A 156 5.42 -4.12 0.71
N ALA A 157 6.34 -3.35 1.31
CA ALA A 157 6.86 -3.63 2.65
C ALA A 157 5.75 -3.72 3.70
N VAL A 158 4.85 -2.72 3.75
CA VAL A 158 3.72 -2.69 4.69
C VAL A 158 2.77 -3.86 4.42
N ASN A 159 2.39 -4.10 3.17
CA ASN A 159 1.46 -5.17 2.83
C ASN A 159 1.98 -6.55 3.25
N ILE A 160 3.26 -6.86 2.97
CA ILE A 160 3.83 -8.16 3.30
C ILE A 160 4.08 -8.29 4.80
N ALA A 161 4.46 -7.22 5.50
CA ALA A 161 4.56 -7.23 6.96
C ALA A 161 3.21 -7.57 7.62
N LEU A 162 2.13 -6.90 7.22
CA LEU A 162 0.78 -7.15 7.73
C LEU A 162 0.26 -8.54 7.37
N LEU A 163 0.52 -9.00 6.15
CA LEU A 163 0.15 -10.34 5.70
C LEU A 163 0.91 -11.43 6.49
N THR A 164 2.15 -11.15 6.89
CA THR A 164 2.94 -12.06 7.72
C THR A 164 2.36 -12.15 9.13
N ILE A 165 1.92 -11.04 9.74
CA ILE A 165 1.19 -11.07 11.01
C ILE A 165 -0.06 -11.94 10.88
N TYR A 166 -0.83 -11.76 9.81
CA TYR A 166 -2.03 -12.57 9.53
C TYR A 166 -1.67 -14.07 9.46
N ASP A 167 -0.68 -14.45 8.66
CA ASP A 167 -0.29 -15.85 8.50
C ASP A 167 0.13 -16.48 9.83
N MET A 168 0.88 -15.74 10.63
CA MET A 168 1.37 -16.25 11.91
C MET A 168 0.26 -16.42 12.95
N CYS A 169 -0.79 -15.60 12.90
CA CYS A 169 -1.86 -15.56 13.89
C CYS A 169 -3.20 -16.18 13.43
N LYS A 170 -3.38 -16.51 12.15
CA LYS A 170 -4.65 -17.02 11.57
C LYS A 170 -5.21 -18.27 12.23
N ALA A 171 -4.38 -19.06 12.92
CA ALA A 171 -4.86 -20.21 13.69
C ALA A 171 -5.65 -19.80 14.95
N ALA A 172 -5.34 -18.62 15.51
CA ALA A 172 -6.03 -18.06 16.67
C ALA A 172 -7.18 -17.13 16.24
N ASP A 173 -6.99 -16.36 15.16
CA ASP A 173 -7.95 -15.36 14.69
C ASP A 173 -7.96 -15.30 13.17
N ARG A 174 -8.99 -15.87 12.53
CA ARG A 174 -9.17 -15.80 11.08
C ARG A 174 -9.91 -14.54 10.63
N GLY A 175 -10.50 -13.81 11.57
CA GLY A 175 -11.29 -12.61 11.32
C GLY A 175 -10.45 -11.34 11.23
N MET A 176 -9.13 -11.42 11.31
CA MET A 176 -8.26 -10.24 11.18
C MET A 176 -8.44 -9.54 9.82
N VAL A 177 -8.47 -8.22 9.84
CA VAL A 177 -8.68 -7.38 8.65
C VAL A 177 -7.45 -6.50 8.41
N ILE A 178 -6.83 -6.66 7.24
CA ILE A 178 -5.77 -5.77 6.78
C ILE A 178 -6.40 -4.63 5.99
N GLY A 179 -6.02 -3.39 6.31
CA GLY A 179 -6.59 -2.22 5.63
C GLY A 179 -5.79 -0.94 5.86
N ASN A 180 -6.36 0.16 5.36
CA ASN A 180 -5.81 1.52 5.51
C ASN A 180 -4.36 1.66 5.01
N VAL A 181 -3.96 0.84 4.01
CA VAL A 181 -2.62 0.93 3.42
C VAL A 181 -2.58 2.12 2.47
N ARG A 182 -1.73 3.10 2.80
CA ARG A 182 -1.58 4.33 2.01
C ARG A 182 -0.21 4.95 2.16
N VAL A 183 0.21 5.67 1.14
CA VAL A 183 1.36 6.58 1.23
C VAL A 183 0.98 7.73 2.15
N LEU A 184 1.84 8.07 3.10
CA LEU A 184 1.70 9.26 3.96
C LEU A 184 2.55 10.40 3.44
N GLU A 185 3.78 10.09 3.03
CA GLU A 185 4.76 11.07 2.62
C GLU A 185 5.61 10.51 1.48
N LYS A 186 6.01 11.40 0.59
CA LYS A 186 7.10 11.16 -0.33
C LYS A 186 7.98 12.39 -0.43
N HIS A 187 9.29 12.21 -0.54
CA HIS A 187 10.24 13.30 -0.63
C HIS A 187 11.18 13.12 -1.81
N GLY A 188 11.55 14.28 -2.38
CA GLY A 188 12.51 14.39 -3.48
C GLY A 188 11.92 14.20 -4.87
N GLY A 189 12.78 14.39 -5.86
CA GLY A 189 12.42 14.29 -7.27
C GLY A 189 11.80 15.56 -7.87
N LYS A 190 11.46 15.49 -9.17
CA LYS A 190 10.94 16.63 -9.93
C LYS A 190 9.63 17.19 -9.37
N SER A 191 8.78 16.33 -8.80
CA SER A 191 7.49 16.73 -8.22
C SER A 191 7.58 17.23 -6.77
N GLY A 192 8.80 17.32 -6.20
CA GLY A 192 9.00 17.81 -4.84
C GLY A 192 8.41 16.88 -3.76
N ASP A 193 8.21 17.45 -2.58
CA ASP A 193 7.65 16.75 -1.43
C ASP A 193 6.13 16.73 -1.50
N TRP A 194 5.55 15.62 -1.02
CA TRP A 194 4.11 15.45 -0.95
C TRP A 194 3.75 14.76 0.38
N HIS A 195 2.68 15.23 0.99
CA HIS A 195 2.10 14.66 2.22
C HIS A 195 0.63 14.36 1.98
N ALA A 196 0.17 13.24 2.49
CA ALA A 196 -1.25 12.92 2.49
C ALA A 196 -2.02 13.95 3.34
N ALA A 197 -3.17 14.39 2.87
CA ALA A 197 -4.08 15.16 3.73
C ALA A 197 -4.42 14.33 4.97
N GLU A 198 -4.46 14.98 6.14
CA GLU A 198 -4.95 14.34 7.34
C GLU A 198 -6.36 13.80 7.06
N ALA A 199 -6.59 12.54 7.38
CA ALA A 199 -7.94 11.99 7.30
C ALA A 199 -8.77 12.76 8.35
N THR A 200 -9.63 13.66 7.90
CA THR A 200 -10.70 14.20 8.75
C THR A 200 -11.51 13.01 9.26
N SER A 201 -11.37 12.73 10.54
CA SER A 201 -12.09 11.71 11.31
C SER A 201 -13.58 12.01 11.39
#